data_6ce34ea1650e10bee5089da320906a9e
#
_entry.id   6ce34ea1650e10bee5089da320906a9e
#
_cell.length_a   1.000
_cell.length_b   1.000
_cell.length_c   1.000
_cell.angle_alpha   90.00
_cell.angle_beta   90.00
_cell.angle_gamma   90.00
#
_symmetry.space_group_name_H-M   'P 1'
#
loop_
_entity.id
_entity.type
_entity.pdbx_description
1 polymer ?
#
loop_
_entity_poly.entity_id
_entity_poly.type
_entity_poly.pdbx_seq_one_letter_code
_entity_poly.pdbx_strand_id
1 'polypeptide(L)'
;MAKKIIKMSLSVDSINNAIKELCAYRDSIEYKKDELVRRLGEIGVREASVRFTTAMYDGVNDSDVSLESSKGGYVIVARGHAVAFIEFGAGVYHNPGEPYPNPRPSGIVGIGEYGKGLGKRQAWGFKDDSGELVITHGNPAAMPMWYASEEMRSNILKIAKEVFGA
;
A
#
# COMPACT_ATOMS: atom_id res chain seq x y z
N MET A 1 -15.95 -19.22 13.86
CA MET A 1 -15.04 -20.41 13.94
C MET A 1 -15.71 -21.53 14.70
N ALA A 2 -15.77 -22.73 14.10
CA ALA A 2 -16.21 -23.91 14.82
C ALA A 2 -15.22 -24.23 15.97
N LYS A 3 -15.77 -24.45 17.18
CA LYS A 3 -14.96 -24.78 18.36
C LYS A 3 -14.36 -26.18 18.17
N LYS A 4 -13.02 -26.25 17.98
CA LYS A 4 -12.31 -27.53 17.91
C LYS A 4 -12.04 -28.02 19.35
N ILE A 5 -12.47 -29.24 19.66
CA ILE A 5 -12.27 -29.89 20.96
C ILE A 5 -11.29 -31.04 20.73
N ILE A 6 -10.15 -31.01 21.38
CA ILE A 6 -9.16 -32.09 21.39
C ILE A 6 -9.34 -32.86 22.71
N LYS A 7 -9.71 -34.13 22.60
CA LYS A 7 -9.85 -35.04 23.74
C LYS A 7 -8.54 -35.80 23.95
N MET A 8 -8.07 -35.89 25.17
CA MET A 8 -6.81 -36.53 25.52
C MET A 8 -6.98 -37.40 26.75
N SER A 9 -6.37 -38.59 26.75
CA SER A 9 -6.19 -39.45 27.93
C SER A 9 -4.71 -39.41 28.38
N LEU A 10 -4.43 -39.98 29.53
CA LEU A 10 -3.04 -40.01 30.07
C LEU A 10 -2.16 -41.12 29.47
N SER A 11 -2.51 -41.67 28.32
CA SER A 11 -1.65 -42.62 27.59
C SER A 11 -0.69 -41.85 26.67
N VAL A 12 0.52 -42.40 26.49
CA VAL A 12 1.55 -41.79 25.61
C VAL A 12 1.03 -41.59 24.20
N ASP A 13 0.29 -42.55 23.64
CA ASP A 13 -0.26 -42.44 22.29
C ASP A 13 -1.31 -41.34 22.18
N SER A 14 -2.18 -41.18 23.19
CA SER A 14 -3.19 -40.12 23.21
C SER A 14 -2.55 -38.77 23.31
N ILE A 15 -1.50 -38.61 24.11
CA ILE A 15 -0.75 -37.36 24.23
C ILE A 15 -0.06 -37.01 22.90
N ASN A 16 0.62 -37.98 22.28
CA ASN A 16 1.28 -37.77 20.99
C ASN A 16 0.27 -37.37 19.87
N ASN A 17 -0.91 -38.00 19.85
CA ASN A 17 -1.97 -37.64 18.90
C ASN A 17 -2.49 -36.21 19.15
N ALA A 18 -2.72 -35.82 20.40
CA ALA A 18 -3.14 -34.47 20.74
C ALA A 18 -2.09 -33.43 20.33
N ILE A 19 -0.80 -33.71 20.50
CA ILE A 19 0.31 -32.86 20.04
C ILE A 19 0.27 -32.70 18.51
N LYS A 20 0.10 -33.79 17.77
CA LYS A 20 0.00 -33.74 16.29
C LYS A 20 -1.18 -32.89 15.84
N GLU A 21 -2.34 -33.03 16.49
CA GLU A 21 -3.52 -32.23 16.17
C GLU A 21 -3.31 -30.74 16.47
N LEU A 22 -2.64 -30.39 17.57
CA LEU A 22 -2.32 -29.02 17.92
C LEU A 22 -1.34 -28.41 16.92
N CYS A 23 -0.31 -29.15 16.50
CA CYS A 23 0.62 -28.72 15.46
C CYS A 23 -0.11 -28.45 14.13
N ALA A 24 -0.94 -29.38 13.68
CA ALA A 24 -1.73 -29.20 12.46
C ALA A 24 -2.70 -27.99 12.54
N TYR A 25 -3.29 -27.75 13.71
CA TYR A 25 -4.13 -26.58 13.92
C TYR A 25 -3.34 -25.28 13.87
N ARG A 26 -2.18 -25.22 14.52
CA ARG A 26 -1.24 -24.09 14.46
C ARG A 26 -0.86 -23.80 12.99
N ASP A 27 -0.44 -24.81 12.26
CA ASP A 27 0.01 -24.67 10.87
C ASP A 27 -1.15 -24.17 9.97
N SER A 28 -2.38 -24.63 10.24
CA SER A 28 -3.58 -24.13 9.56
C SER A 28 -3.84 -22.63 9.84
N ILE A 29 -3.59 -22.16 11.06
CA ILE A 29 -3.75 -20.74 11.41
C ILE A 29 -2.66 -19.90 10.71
N GLU A 30 -1.41 -20.37 10.71
CA GLU A 30 -0.32 -19.68 10.03
C GLU A 30 -0.59 -19.54 8.52
N TYR A 31 -1.03 -20.61 7.87
CA TYR A 31 -1.44 -20.57 6.47
C TYR A 31 -2.58 -19.56 6.21
N LYS A 32 -3.62 -19.57 7.05
CA LYS A 32 -4.75 -18.65 6.92
C LYS A 32 -4.34 -17.21 7.17
N LYS A 33 -3.45 -16.97 8.11
CA LYS A 33 -2.89 -15.63 8.35
C LYS A 33 -2.15 -15.13 7.12
N ASP A 34 -1.29 -15.95 6.53
CA ASP A 34 -0.55 -15.59 5.33
C ASP A 34 -1.48 -15.30 4.14
N GLU A 35 -2.48 -16.14 3.93
CA GLU A 35 -3.50 -15.95 2.89
C GLU A 35 -4.31 -14.65 3.09
N LEU A 36 -4.68 -14.32 4.33
CA LEU A 36 -5.35 -13.05 4.64
C LEU A 36 -4.49 -11.86 4.24
N VAL A 37 -3.23 -11.85 4.67
CA VAL A 37 -2.32 -10.72 4.40
C VAL A 37 -2.02 -10.61 2.91
N ARG A 38 -1.82 -11.74 2.23
CA ARG A 38 -1.60 -11.80 0.79
C ARG A 38 -2.78 -11.19 0.01
N ARG A 39 -4.01 -11.62 0.32
CA ARG A 39 -5.23 -11.09 -0.34
C ARG A 39 -5.43 -9.60 -0.09
N LEU A 40 -5.17 -9.12 1.12
CA LEU A 40 -5.22 -7.69 1.41
C LEU A 40 -4.17 -6.93 0.61
N GLY A 41 -2.96 -7.46 0.52
CA GLY A 41 -1.89 -6.88 -0.30
C GLY A 41 -2.28 -6.80 -1.79
N GLU A 42 -2.91 -7.82 -2.34
CA GLU A 42 -3.39 -7.82 -3.74
C GLU A 42 -4.49 -6.75 -3.98
N ILE A 43 -5.38 -6.54 -3.01
CA ILE A 43 -6.35 -5.44 -3.06
C ILE A 43 -5.63 -4.09 -3.11
N GLY A 44 -4.64 -3.91 -2.22
CA GLY A 44 -3.87 -2.67 -2.17
C GLY A 44 -3.06 -2.40 -3.44
N VAL A 45 -2.41 -3.42 -4.00
CA VAL A 45 -1.69 -3.28 -5.29
C VAL A 45 -2.64 -2.86 -6.41
N ARG A 46 -3.79 -3.50 -6.51
CA ARG A 46 -4.79 -3.16 -7.54
C ARG A 46 -5.26 -1.71 -7.41
N GLU A 47 -5.62 -1.29 -6.20
CA GLU A 47 -6.09 0.07 -5.95
C GLU A 47 -4.99 1.10 -6.25
N ALA A 48 -3.77 0.89 -5.75
CA ALA A 48 -2.65 1.76 -6.02
C ALA A 48 -2.34 1.84 -7.52
N SER A 49 -2.28 0.71 -8.23
CA SER A 49 -1.99 0.66 -9.67
C SER A 49 -3.00 1.46 -10.48
N VAL A 50 -4.30 1.29 -10.20
CA VAL A 50 -5.35 2.05 -10.89
C VAL A 50 -5.18 3.55 -10.65
N ARG A 51 -4.93 3.96 -9.41
CA ARG A 51 -4.77 5.38 -9.07
C ARG A 51 -3.50 6.00 -9.64
N PHE A 52 -2.39 5.27 -9.65
CA PHE A 52 -1.18 5.73 -10.33
C PHE A 52 -1.42 5.92 -11.82
N THR A 53 -2.07 4.96 -12.47
CA THR A 53 -2.34 5.03 -13.92
C THR A 53 -3.30 6.16 -14.29
N THR A 54 -4.27 6.47 -13.43
CA THR A 54 -5.29 7.49 -13.69
C THR A 54 -4.94 8.87 -13.11
N ALA A 55 -3.80 8.98 -12.44
CA ALA A 55 -3.37 10.23 -11.84
C ALA A 55 -3.14 11.33 -12.88
N MET A 56 -3.57 12.55 -12.56
CA MET A 56 -3.24 13.73 -13.35
C MET A 56 -1.77 14.08 -13.13
N TYR A 57 -0.94 13.78 -14.12
CA TYR A 57 0.49 14.05 -14.09
C TYR A 57 0.96 14.45 -15.49
N ASP A 58 1.60 15.60 -15.62
CA ASP A 58 2.04 16.14 -16.91
C ASP A 58 3.44 15.66 -17.37
N GLY A 59 4.09 14.82 -16.57
CA GLY A 59 5.35 14.14 -16.91
C GLY A 59 5.12 12.71 -17.41
N VAL A 60 6.23 11.98 -17.58
CA VAL A 60 6.20 10.54 -17.89
C VAL A 60 5.83 9.77 -16.63
N ASN A 61 4.73 9.07 -16.66
CA ASN A 61 4.32 8.21 -15.55
C ASN A 61 4.96 6.82 -15.72
N ASP A 62 6.07 6.61 -15.03
CA ASP A 62 6.85 5.38 -14.99
C ASP A 62 6.56 4.53 -13.75
N SER A 63 5.44 4.80 -13.06
CA SER A 63 5.11 4.11 -11.82
C SER A 63 4.72 2.65 -12.05
N ASP A 64 5.36 1.76 -11.29
CA ASP A 64 5.04 0.35 -11.16
C ASP A 64 4.74 -0.02 -9.72
N VAL A 65 3.71 -0.84 -9.50
CA VAL A 65 3.27 -1.25 -8.16
C VAL A 65 3.28 -2.77 -8.05
N SER A 66 3.97 -3.29 -7.06
CA SER A 66 4.11 -4.73 -6.84
C SER A 66 3.88 -5.12 -5.38
N LEU A 67 3.51 -6.39 -5.18
CA LEU A 67 3.45 -7.03 -3.88
C LEU A 67 4.72 -7.86 -3.67
N GLU A 68 5.46 -7.58 -2.62
CA GLU A 68 6.71 -8.26 -2.32
C GLU A 68 6.62 -8.99 -0.98
N SER A 69 7.17 -10.19 -0.94
CA SER A 69 7.35 -10.91 0.32
C SER A 69 8.36 -10.19 1.21
N SER A 70 8.02 -10.08 2.48
CA SER A 70 8.88 -9.50 3.51
C SER A 70 8.89 -10.37 4.75
N LYS A 71 9.84 -10.13 5.67
CA LYS A 71 9.92 -10.86 6.93
C LYS A 71 8.64 -10.62 7.77
N GLY A 72 7.79 -11.64 7.78
CA GLY A 72 6.54 -11.63 8.55
C GLY A 72 5.29 -11.20 7.79
N GLY A 73 5.36 -11.06 6.45
CA GLY A 73 4.19 -10.75 5.63
C GLY A 73 4.51 -10.23 4.23
N TYR A 74 3.78 -9.23 3.78
CA TYR A 74 3.92 -8.64 2.45
C TYR A 74 4.04 -7.12 2.56
N VAL A 75 4.71 -6.53 1.57
CA VAL A 75 4.87 -5.08 1.42
C VAL A 75 4.40 -4.69 0.03
N ILE A 76 3.62 -3.64 -0.06
CA ILE A 76 3.28 -3.02 -1.34
C ILE A 76 4.35 -1.99 -1.65
N VAL A 77 4.97 -2.13 -2.80
CA VAL A 77 6.07 -1.27 -3.24
C VAL A 77 5.69 -0.58 -4.54
N ALA A 78 5.76 0.73 -4.55
CA ALA A 78 5.65 1.54 -5.75
C ALA A 78 7.05 2.02 -6.16
N ARG A 79 7.42 1.81 -7.43
CA ARG A 79 8.70 2.22 -8.02
C ARG A 79 8.46 3.12 -9.23
N GLY A 80 9.38 4.04 -9.45
CA GLY A 80 9.36 4.98 -10.57
C GLY A 80 9.74 6.40 -10.11
N HIS A 81 10.19 7.21 -11.03
CA HIS A 81 10.56 8.61 -10.75
C HIS A 81 9.31 9.47 -10.45
N ALA A 82 8.18 9.14 -11.07
CA ALA A 82 6.92 9.85 -10.88
C ALA A 82 6.23 9.56 -9.55
N VAL A 83 6.56 8.45 -8.87
CA VAL A 83 5.82 7.94 -7.71
C VAL A 83 5.61 8.99 -6.62
N ALA A 84 6.68 9.65 -6.20
CA ALA A 84 6.57 10.63 -5.12
C ALA A 84 5.82 11.90 -5.54
N PHE A 85 5.95 12.31 -6.79
CA PHE A 85 5.20 13.46 -7.33
C PHE A 85 3.71 13.17 -7.43
N ILE A 86 3.34 11.96 -7.82
CA ILE A 86 1.94 11.54 -7.92
C ILE A 86 1.34 11.34 -6.53
N GLU A 87 2.07 10.70 -5.61
CA GLU A 87 1.57 10.46 -4.24
C GLU A 87 1.33 11.77 -3.49
N PHE A 88 2.35 12.65 -3.46
CA PHE A 88 2.32 13.85 -2.63
C PHE A 88 1.96 15.14 -3.38
N GLY A 89 1.88 15.06 -4.68
CA GLY A 89 1.74 16.22 -5.54
C GLY A 89 3.03 17.03 -5.69
N ALA A 90 3.05 17.90 -6.67
CA ALA A 90 4.17 18.80 -6.96
C ALA A 90 3.67 20.13 -7.45
N GLY A 91 4.33 21.22 -7.07
CA GLY A 91 3.99 22.52 -7.59
C GLY A 91 4.53 23.68 -6.78
N VAL A 92 4.62 24.85 -7.42
CA VAL A 92 5.02 26.11 -6.81
C VAL A 92 3.84 27.05 -6.62
N TYR A 93 2.72 26.80 -7.27
CA TYR A 93 1.51 27.59 -7.19
C TYR A 93 0.56 27.01 -6.15
N HIS A 94 -0.05 27.88 -5.34
CA HIS A 94 -1.00 27.41 -4.33
C HIS A 94 -2.28 26.88 -5.00
N ASN A 95 -2.52 25.60 -4.88
CA ASN A 95 -3.77 24.97 -5.26
C ASN A 95 -4.62 24.75 -4.02
N PRO A 96 -5.91 25.19 -4.01
CA PRO A 96 -6.83 24.92 -2.91
C PRO A 96 -7.26 23.43 -2.81
N GLY A 97 -6.63 22.53 -3.57
CA GLY A 97 -6.87 21.10 -3.46
C GLY A 97 -6.62 20.56 -2.06
N GLU A 98 -7.20 19.41 -1.75
CA GLU A 98 -7.08 18.78 -0.44
C GLU A 98 -5.62 18.47 -0.09
N PRO A 99 -5.17 18.85 1.11
CA PRO A 99 -3.84 18.49 1.56
C PRO A 99 -3.75 16.97 1.78
N TYR A 100 -2.56 16.42 1.64
CA TYR A 100 -2.31 15.01 2.00
C TYR A 100 -2.77 14.77 3.45
N PRO A 101 -3.65 13.77 3.70
CA PRO A 101 -4.38 13.64 4.95
C PRO A 101 -3.51 13.24 6.15
N ASN A 102 -2.28 12.80 5.92
CA ASN A 102 -1.33 12.45 6.96
C ASN A 102 -0.10 13.35 6.93
N PRO A 103 0.56 13.54 8.08
CA PRO A 103 1.90 14.10 8.06
C PRO A 103 2.76 13.23 7.13
N ARG A 104 3.49 13.88 6.24
CA ARG A 104 4.41 13.17 5.35
C ARG A 104 5.37 12.31 6.16
N PRO A 105 5.76 11.15 5.65
CA PRO A 105 6.85 10.39 6.24
C PRO A 105 8.07 11.30 6.39
N SER A 106 8.66 11.33 7.58
CA SER A 106 9.87 12.09 7.83
C SER A 106 10.98 11.61 6.89
N GLY A 107 11.66 12.52 6.23
CA GLY A 107 12.79 12.19 5.34
C GLY A 107 12.53 12.34 3.85
N ILE A 108 11.30 12.66 3.40
CA ILE A 108 11.06 13.05 2.01
C ILE A 108 11.48 14.50 1.84
N VAL A 109 12.70 14.70 1.35
CA VAL A 109 13.28 16.02 1.11
C VAL A 109 13.16 16.36 -0.37
N GLY A 110 12.79 17.60 -0.69
CA GLY A 110 12.80 18.14 -2.06
C GLY A 110 11.51 17.95 -2.86
N ILE A 111 10.54 17.18 -2.38
CA ILE A 111 9.20 17.11 -2.97
C ILE A 111 8.35 18.17 -2.30
N GLY A 112 8.03 19.22 -3.06
CA GLY A 112 7.11 20.26 -2.58
C GLY A 112 5.69 19.71 -2.38
N GLU A 113 4.95 20.23 -1.41
CA GLU A 113 3.51 20.01 -1.39
C GLU A 113 2.91 20.78 -2.57
N TYR A 114 2.04 20.12 -3.33
CA TYR A 114 1.34 20.78 -4.40
C TYR A 114 0.61 22.03 -3.88
N GLY A 115 0.87 23.17 -4.53
CA GLY A 115 0.23 24.41 -4.15
C GLY A 115 0.77 25.11 -2.89
N LYS A 116 1.80 24.59 -2.25
CA LYS A 116 2.44 25.23 -1.08
C LYS A 116 3.83 25.82 -1.38
N GLY A 117 4.16 26.02 -2.66
CA GLY A 117 5.39 26.70 -3.06
C GLY A 117 5.36 28.18 -2.68
N LEU A 118 6.55 28.76 -2.49
CA LEU A 118 6.72 30.19 -2.20
C LEU A 118 6.51 31.08 -3.44
N GLY A 119 6.27 30.47 -4.62
CA GLY A 119 6.11 31.18 -5.89
C GLY A 119 4.69 31.67 -6.14
N LYS A 120 4.58 32.81 -6.84
CA LYS A 120 3.34 33.33 -7.37
C LYS A 120 3.06 32.85 -8.80
N ARG A 121 3.93 32.05 -9.39
CA ARG A 121 3.83 31.59 -10.78
C ARG A 121 2.99 30.34 -10.88
N GLN A 122 2.16 30.29 -11.89
CA GLN A 122 1.33 29.10 -12.20
C GLN A 122 2.11 27.99 -12.89
N ALA A 123 3.31 28.30 -13.39
CA ALA A 123 4.17 27.35 -14.06
C ALA A 123 5.63 27.61 -13.74
N TRP A 124 6.45 26.58 -13.81
CA TRP A 124 7.92 26.70 -13.76
C TRP A 124 8.56 25.80 -14.79
N GLY A 125 9.81 26.08 -15.12
CA GLY A 125 10.56 25.29 -16.06
C GLY A 125 11.72 24.56 -15.36
N PHE A 126 11.98 23.36 -15.80
CA PHE A 126 13.19 22.61 -15.46
C PHE A 126 13.81 22.04 -16.74
N LYS A 127 15.10 21.70 -16.69
CA LYS A 127 15.73 20.99 -17.79
C LYS A 127 15.63 19.50 -17.53
N ASP A 128 15.16 18.77 -18.53
CA ASP A 128 15.15 17.32 -18.52
C ASP A 128 16.55 16.71 -18.72
N ASP A 129 16.65 15.39 -18.75
CA ASP A 129 17.92 14.68 -18.92
C ASP A 129 18.58 14.93 -20.29
N SER A 130 17.81 15.39 -21.28
CA SER A 130 18.30 15.80 -22.61
C SER A 130 18.81 17.25 -22.63
N GLY A 131 18.54 18.01 -21.55
CA GLY A 131 18.85 19.44 -21.44
C GLY A 131 17.78 20.35 -22.04
N GLU A 132 16.66 19.80 -22.49
CA GLU A 132 15.53 20.56 -23.01
C GLU A 132 14.72 21.20 -21.87
N LEU A 133 14.20 22.41 -22.11
CA LEU A 133 13.39 23.13 -21.13
C LEU A 133 11.97 22.63 -21.15
N VAL A 134 11.55 21.98 -20.08
CA VAL A 134 10.18 21.52 -19.86
C VAL A 134 9.45 22.50 -18.96
N ILE A 135 8.28 22.96 -19.39
CA ILE A 135 7.40 23.82 -18.59
C ILE A 135 6.32 22.96 -17.97
N THR A 136 6.15 23.07 -16.64
CA THR A 136 5.14 22.32 -15.90
C THR A 136 4.33 23.23 -14.99
N HIS A 137 3.07 22.86 -14.75
CA HIS A 137 2.17 23.52 -13.81
C HIS A 137 2.10 22.79 -12.46
N GLY A 138 2.76 21.63 -12.37
CA GLY A 138 2.63 20.72 -11.24
C GLY A 138 1.38 19.86 -11.31
N ASN A 139 1.21 19.03 -10.30
CA ASN A 139 0.10 18.09 -10.21
C ASN A 139 -0.43 18.00 -8.79
N PRO A 140 -1.74 17.81 -8.61
CA PRO A 140 -2.32 17.55 -7.30
C PRO A 140 -1.84 16.19 -6.74
N ALA A 141 -1.87 16.05 -5.42
CA ALA A 141 -1.64 14.76 -4.77
C ALA A 141 -2.78 13.81 -5.12
N ALA A 142 -2.48 12.73 -5.84
CA ALA A 142 -3.43 11.69 -6.18
C ALA A 142 -3.54 10.61 -5.09
N MET A 143 -2.54 10.53 -4.21
CA MET A 143 -2.49 9.69 -3.01
C MET A 143 -2.76 8.19 -3.25
N PRO A 144 -2.18 7.54 -4.27
CA PRO A 144 -2.45 6.15 -4.58
C PRO A 144 -2.18 5.18 -3.43
N MET A 145 -1.05 5.32 -2.74
CA MET A 145 -0.69 4.45 -1.62
C MET A 145 -1.54 4.69 -0.38
N TRP A 146 -1.93 5.92 -0.15
CA TRP A 146 -2.87 6.26 0.91
C TRP A 146 -4.21 5.55 0.71
N TYR A 147 -4.82 5.72 -0.46
CA TYR A 147 -6.11 5.10 -0.75
C TYR A 147 -6.03 3.58 -0.80
N ALA A 148 -4.91 3.01 -1.26
CA ALA A 148 -4.67 1.58 -1.18
C ALA A 148 -4.72 1.09 0.28
N SER A 149 -4.13 1.84 1.22
CA SER A 149 -4.17 1.49 2.64
C SER A 149 -5.59 1.55 3.22
N GLU A 150 -6.38 2.56 2.84
CA GLU A 150 -7.78 2.68 3.28
C GLU A 150 -8.64 1.55 2.69
N GLU A 151 -8.44 1.21 1.42
CA GLU A 151 -9.15 0.09 0.78
C GLU A 151 -8.83 -1.25 1.45
N MET A 152 -7.55 -1.50 1.77
CA MET A 152 -7.16 -2.69 2.54
C MET A 152 -7.86 -2.73 3.90
N ARG A 153 -7.86 -1.61 4.65
CA ARG A 153 -8.51 -1.52 5.97
C ARG A 153 -10.00 -1.81 5.89
N SER A 154 -10.69 -1.28 4.89
CA SER A 154 -12.13 -1.49 4.71
C SER A 154 -12.48 -2.96 4.43
N ASN A 155 -11.56 -3.71 3.81
CA ASN A 155 -11.77 -5.10 3.43
C ASN A 155 -11.31 -6.13 4.49
N ILE A 156 -10.62 -5.73 5.57
CA ILE A 156 -10.05 -6.65 6.57
C ILE A 156 -11.09 -7.64 7.08
N LEU A 157 -12.22 -7.17 7.56
CA LEU A 157 -13.25 -8.03 8.16
C LEU A 157 -13.89 -8.98 7.13
N LYS A 158 -14.10 -8.51 5.91
CA LYS A 158 -14.64 -9.31 4.82
C LYS A 158 -13.71 -10.47 4.49
N ILE A 159 -12.45 -10.16 4.18
CA ILE A 159 -11.45 -11.17 3.80
C ILE A 159 -11.16 -12.11 4.97
N ALA A 160 -11.09 -11.61 6.19
CA ALA A 160 -10.93 -12.47 7.37
C ALA A 160 -12.06 -13.48 7.53
N LYS A 161 -13.32 -13.08 7.31
CA LYS A 161 -14.46 -14.01 7.32
C LYS A 161 -14.35 -15.09 6.24
N GLU A 162 -13.95 -14.70 5.04
CA GLU A 162 -13.75 -15.63 3.92
C GLU A 162 -12.64 -16.65 4.22
N VAL A 163 -11.49 -16.19 4.70
CA VAL A 163 -10.32 -17.03 4.95
C VAL A 163 -10.48 -17.92 6.17
N PHE A 164 -11.07 -17.41 7.25
CA PHE A 164 -11.23 -18.16 8.49
C PHE A 164 -12.54 -18.93 8.57
N GLY A 165 -13.46 -18.74 7.61
CA GLY A 165 -14.72 -19.48 7.57
C GLY A 165 -15.65 -19.12 8.72
N ALA A 166 -15.79 -17.84 9.04
CA ALA A 166 -16.64 -17.32 10.09
C ALA A 166 -17.99 -16.85 9.54
#